data_cc2ec1dbee29d5126d52768a154d180b
#
_entry.id   cc2ec1dbee29d5126d52768a154d180b
#
_cell.length_a   1.000
_cell.length_b   1.000
_cell.length_c   1.000
_cell.angle_alpha   90.00
_cell.angle_beta   90.00
_cell.angle_gamma   90.00
#
_symmetry.space_group_name_H-M   'P 1'
#
loop_
_entity.id
_entity.type
_entity.pdbx_description
1 polymer ?
#
loop_
_entity_poly.entity_id
_entity_poly.type
_entity_poly.pdbx_seq_one_letter_code
_entity_poly.pdbx_strand_id
1 'polypeptide(L)'
;MSDNDALKSLLPPLAQARLQSLRLADGAATVILDASGFDGIERDRLEAAVKEALAAAPGVREVRVAMMADKPKRRIIAVGSGKGGVGKSTVSANLAVALARLGRKVGLVDADIYGPSQPRLLGTEGKRPDAREKQLIPVPTEFGIGVLSMGNLIEPGKAIAWRGPMAGNALGQLVDADWGAAEILVVDLPPGTGDVQLTMLQRHKPAGAVIVSTPQDLALIDATRAMQLFEVGQVPVIGLVENMAGYVCPHCGEVSDPFGRGGAEAEAARLGHAFLGRIPLDMAIRQASDAGVPPAAGEGPQAEAFLALARRVAT
;
A
#
# COMPACT_ATOMS: atom_id res chain seq x y z
N MET A 1 -19.65 44.13 12.09
CA MET A 1 -18.98 43.02 11.35
C MET A 1 -17.53 43.04 11.76
N SER A 2 -17.00 41.90 12.16
CA SER A 2 -15.56 41.82 12.48
C SER A 2 -14.75 41.92 11.18
N ASP A 3 -13.50 42.44 11.27
CA ASP A 3 -12.60 42.50 10.11
C ASP A 3 -12.49 41.14 9.39
N ASN A 4 -12.55 40.03 10.14
CA ASN A 4 -12.55 38.69 9.60
C ASN A 4 -13.81 38.37 8.77
N ASP A 5 -14.98 38.87 9.11
CA ASP A 5 -16.22 38.61 8.36
C ASP A 5 -16.22 39.38 7.03
N ALA A 6 -15.65 40.60 7.01
CA ALA A 6 -15.45 41.35 5.78
C ALA A 6 -14.49 40.65 4.83
N LEU A 7 -13.38 40.12 5.33
CA LEU A 7 -12.42 39.35 4.53
C LEU A 7 -12.98 38.02 4.02
N LYS A 8 -13.83 37.34 4.78
CA LYS A 8 -14.48 36.09 4.34
C LYS A 8 -15.38 36.33 3.10
N SER A 9 -16.09 37.47 3.05
CA SER A 9 -16.96 37.80 1.93
C SER A 9 -16.22 38.08 0.62
N LEU A 10 -14.93 38.39 0.68
CA LEU A 10 -14.06 38.62 -0.49
C LEU A 10 -13.50 37.32 -1.08
N LEU A 11 -13.52 36.25 -0.33
CA LEU A 11 -12.99 34.96 -0.82
C LEU A 11 -13.81 34.40 -1.99
N PRO A 12 -13.20 33.71 -2.95
CA PRO A 12 -13.92 32.96 -3.98
C PRO A 12 -14.92 31.96 -3.35
N PRO A 13 -16.07 31.71 -3.99
CA PRO A 13 -17.10 30.79 -3.43
C PRO A 13 -16.56 29.42 -3.02
N LEU A 14 -15.64 28.87 -3.80
CA LEU A 14 -15.00 27.59 -3.50
C LEU A 14 -14.12 27.66 -2.23
N ALA A 15 -13.39 28.78 -2.05
CA ALA A 15 -12.58 29.01 -0.86
C ALA A 15 -13.46 29.24 0.38
N GLN A 16 -14.59 29.94 0.23
CA GLN A 16 -15.55 30.10 1.33
C GLN A 16 -16.14 28.77 1.81
N ALA A 17 -16.53 27.90 0.88
CA ALA A 17 -17.06 26.57 1.18
C ALA A 17 -16.05 25.64 1.85
N ARG A 18 -14.75 25.89 1.65
CA ARG A 18 -13.64 25.08 2.17
C ARG A 18 -12.86 25.76 3.30
N LEU A 19 -13.35 26.89 3.79
CA LEU A 19 -12.67 27.70 4.82
C LEU A 19 -12.73 27.02 6.18
N GLN A 20 -11.57 26.68 6.74
CA GLN A 20 -11.45 26.21 8.11
C GLN A 20 -11.16 27.36 9.07
N SER A 21 -10.29 28.30 8.67
CA SER A 21 -9.94 29.44 9.51
C SER A 21 -9.47 30.61 8.64
N LEU A 22 -9.84 31.84 9.04
CA LEU A 22 -9.30 33.08 8.52
C LEU A 22 -9.02 34.01 9.68
N ARG A 23 -7.79 34.54 9.74
CA ARG A 23 -7.36 35.46 10.79
C ARG A 23 -6.49 36.56 10.20
N LEU A 24 -6.82 37.81 10.53
CA LEU A 24 -5.97 38.96 10.27
C LEU A 24 -5.24 39.33 11.56
N ALA A 25 -3.91 39.35 11.52
CA ALA A 25 -3.07 39.81 12.62
C ALA A 25 -1.86 40.54 12.05
N ASP A 26 -1.55 41.71 12.59
CA ASP A 26 -0.39 42.54 12.21
C ASP A 26 -0.25 42.80 10.69
N GLY A 27 -1.39 42.87 9.99
CA GLY A 27 -1.45 43.07 8.54
C GLY A 27 -1.19 41.78 7.73
N ALA A 28 -1.07 40.61 8.35
CA ALA A 28 -1.00 39.34 7.68
C ALA A 28 -2.35 38.60 7.78
N ALA A 29 -2.97 38.34 6.61
CA ALA A 29 -4.17 37.51 6.51
C ALA A 29 -3.74 36.04 6.37
N THR A 30 -3.98 35.21 7.40
CA THR A 30 -3.74 33.77 7.37
C THR A 30 -5.05 33.05 7.08
N VAL A 31 -5.09 32.32 5.97
CA VAL A 31 -6.24 31.54 5.51
C VAL A 31 -5.88 30.08 5.54
N ILE A 32 -6.70 29.26 6.23
CA ILE A 32 -6.56 27.81 6.26
C ILE A 32 -7.77 27.22 5.52
N LEU A 33 -7.48 26.45 4.46
CA LEU A 33 -8.49 25.80 3.62
C LEU A 33 -8.39 24.29 3.69
N ASP A 34 -9.55 23.63 3.63
CA ASP A 34 -9.60 22.17 3.41
C ASP A 34 -9.40 21.88 1.93
N ALA A 35 -8.24 21.29 1.60
CA ALA A 35 -7.87 20.87 0.26
C ALA A 35 -8.06 19.36 0.03
N SER A 36 -8.87 18.71 0.86
CA SER A 36 -9.16 17.26 0.74
C SER A 36 -9.80 16.98 -0.62
N GLY A 37 -9.24 16.01 -1.35
CA GLY A 37 -9.69 15.60 -2.67
C GLY A 37 -9.19 16.46 -3.84
N PHE A 38 -8.42 17.52 -3.60
CA PHE A 38 -7.83 18.33 -4.65
C PHE A 38 -6.48 17.79 -5.09
N ASP A 39 -6.22 17.80 -6.39
CA ASP A 39 -4.89 17.56 -6.95
C ASP A 39 -3.98 18.80 -6.79
N GLY A 40 -2.70 18.67 -7.20
CA GLY A 40 -1.73 19.76 -7.08
C GLY A 40 -2.15 21.01 -7.88
N ILE A 41 -2.70 20.84 -9.07
CA ILE A 41 -3.10 21.95 -9.97
C ILE A 41 -4.31 22.69 -9.38
N GLU A 42 -5.26 21.96 -8.84
CA GLU A 42 -6.45 22.53 -8.19
C GLU A 42 -6.08 23.32 -6.93
N ARG A 43 -5.12 22.80 -6.14
CA ARG A 43 -4.58 23.51 -4.96
C ARG A 43 -3.91 24.82 -5.35
N ASP A 44 -3.00 24.78 -6.33
CA ASP A 44 -2.27 25.96 -6.79
C ASP A 44 -3.23 27.05 -7.32
N ARG A 45 -4.27 26.62 -8.07
CA ARG A 45 -5.31 27.54 -8.57
C ARG A 45 -6.12 28.18 -7.44
N LEU A 46 -6.52 27.39 -6.45
CA LEU A 46 -7.29 27.89 -5.31
C LEU A 46 -6.45 28.86 -4.46
N GLU A 47 -5.17 28.53 -4.24
CA GLU A 47 -4.23 29.38 -3.52
C GLU A 47 -4.03 30.73 -4.21
N ALA A 48 -3.78 30.72 -5.52
CA ALA A 48 -3.64 31.92 -6.31
C ALA A 48 -4.89 32.80 -6.26
N ALA A 49 -6.08 32.23 -6.43
CA ALA A 49 -7.35 32.94 -6.38
C ALA A 49 -7.61 33.58 -5.00
N VAL A 50 -7.24 32.90 -3.91
CA VAL A 50 -7.38 33.46 -2.54
C VAL A 50 -6.38 34.58 -2.31
N LYS A 51 -5.13 34.46 -2.76
CA LYS A 51 -4.13 35.52 -2.66
C LYS A 51 -4.56 36.76 -3.42
N GLU A 52 -5.05 36.61 -4.64
CA GLU A 52 -5.55 37.69 -5.47
C GLU A 52 -6.75 38.41 -4.82
N ALA A 53 -7.72 37.63 -4.31
CA ALA A 53 -8.93 38.19 -3.69
C ALA A 53 -8.65 39.01 -2.44
N LEU A 54 -7.64 38.66 -1.67
CA LEU A 54 -7.30 39.33 -0.40
C LEU A 54 -6.17 40.34 -0.52
N ALA A 55 -5.41 40.38 -1.62
CA ALA A 55 -4.27 41.27 -1.78
C ALA A 55 -4.66 42.79 -1.74
N ALA A 56 -5.86 43.14 -2.19
CA ALA A 56 -6.37 44.52 -2.21
C ALA A 56 -7.26 44.83 -1.00
N ALA A 57 -7.42 43.92 -0.05
CA ALA A 57 -8.32 44.13 1.09
C ALA A 57 -7.73 45.12 2.11
N PRO A 58 -8.53 46.01 2.70
CA PRO A 58 -8.08 47.00 3.67
C PRO A 58 -7.39 46.34 4.87
N GLY A 59 -6.19 46.83 5.23
CA GLY A 59 -5.43 46.31 6.38
C GLY A 59 -4.61 45.04 6.11
N VAL A 60 -4.67 44.49 4.88
CA VAL A 60 -3.87 43.31 4.49
C VAL A 60 -2.59 43.77 3.77
N ARG A 61 -1.45 43.37 4.29
CA ARG A 61 -0.11 43.60 3.70
C ARG A 61 0.49 42.30 3.16
N GLU A 62 0.10 41.16 3.74
CA GLU A 62 0.57 39.83 3.36
C GLU A 62 -0.58 38.85 3.42
N VAL A 63 -0.65 37.90 2.47
CA VAL A 63 -1.63 36.82 2.46
C VAL A 63 -0.90 35.49 2.54
N ARG A 64 -1.13 34.75 3.63
CA ARG A 64 -0.62 33.39 3.85
C ARG A 64 -1.76 32.40 3.70
N VAL A 65 -1.64 31.47 2.75
CA VAL A 65 -2.62 30.41 2.54
C VAL A 65 -1.99 29.10 2.96
N ALA A 66 -2.64 28.40 3.89
CA ALA A 66 -2.29 27.04 4.28
C ALA A 66 -3.39 26.09 3.79
N MET A 67 -2.99 25.10 3.00
CA MET A 67 -3.86 24.04 2.53
C MET A 67 -3.72 22.83 3.48
N MET A 68 -4.78 22.55 4.22
CA MET A 68 -4.88 21.33 5.02
C MET A 68 -5.71 20.31 4.22
N ALA A 69 -5.13 19.17 3.94
CA ALA A 69 -5.88 18.04 3.45
C ALA A 69 -5.81 16.96 4.51
N ASP A 70 -6.96 16.49 4.96
CA ASP A 70 -6.98 15.21 5.65
C ASP A 70 -6.39 14.19 4.67
N LYS A 71 -5.27 13.57 5.06
CA LYS A 71 -4.74 12.44 4.30
C LYS A 71 -5.87 11.42 4.22
N PRO A 72 -6.30 11.00 3.01
CA PRO A 72 -7.33 9.98 2.92
C PRO A 72 -6.91 8.80 3.78
N LYS A 73 -7.77 8.37 4.70
CA LYS A 73 -7.52 7.17 5.52
C LYS A 73 -7.48 5.97 4.58
N ARG A 74 -6.28 5.66 4.11
CA ARG A 74 -6.04 4.50 3.26
C ARG A 74 -6.18 3.23 4.07
N ARG A 75 -6.88 2.25 3.53
CA ARG A 75 -6.94 0.91 4.10
C ARG A 75 -5.63 0.20 3.83
N ILE A 76 -4.81 0.01 4.84
CA ILE A 76 -3.54 -0.70 4.72
C ILE A 76 -3.80 -2.19 4.95
N ILE A 77 -3.41 -3.03 3.99
CA ILE A 77 -3.45 -4.49 4.06
C ILE A 77 -2.02 -4.98 4.10
N ALA A 78 -1.61 -5.50 5.24
CA ALA A 78 -0.30 -6.11 5.40
C ALA A 78 -0.30 -7.54 4.83
N VAL A 79 0.70 -7.89 4.04
CA VAL A 79 0.93 -9.27 3.61
C VAL A 79 2.18 -9.79 4.31
N GLY A 80 1.99 -10.78 5.15
CA GLY A 80 3.04 -11.37 5.98
C GLY A 80 3.23 -12.86 5.70
N SER A 81 4.36 -13.38 6.13
CA SER A 81 4.64 -14.82 6.17
C SER A 81 5.58 -15.14 7.31
N GLY A 82 5.49 -16.33 7.86
CA GLY A 82 6.38 -16.77 8.94
C GLY A 82 7.81 -17.04 8.49
N LYS A 83 8.01 -17.46 7.24
CA LYS A 83 9.34 -17.73 6.65
C LYS A 83 9.45 -17.21 5.23
N GLY A 84 10.70 -17.09 4.73
CA GLY A 84 10.99 -16.78 3.33
C GLY A 84 10.69 -17.94 2.39
N GLY A 85 10.52 -17.64 1.10
CA GLY A 85 10.35 -18.65 0.05
C GLY A 85 8.93 -19.21 -0.10
N VAL A 86 7.92 -18.74 0.66
CA VAL A 86 6.53 -19.20 0.52
C VAL A 86 5.77 -18.49 -0.59
N GLY A 87 6.41 -17.59 -1.35
CA GLY A 87 5.80 -16.84 -2.44
C GLY A 87 4.96 -15.64 -2.00
N LYS A 88 5.22 -15.10 -0.80
CA LYS A 88 4.55 -13.92 -0.24
C LYS A 88 4.50 -12.75 -1.23
N SER A 89 5.64 -12.36 -1.81
CA SER A 89 5.74 -11.21 -2.72
C SER A 89 4.98 -11.42 -4.02
N THR A 90 4.95 -12.65 -4.57
CA THR A 90 4.10 -13.00 -5.72
C THR A 90 2.63 -12.85 -5.37
N VAL A 91 2.22 -13.30 -4.18
CA VAL A 91 0.83 -13.11 -3.71
C VAL A 91 0.51 -11.64 -3.52
N SER A 92 1.42 -10.84 -2.95
CA SER A 92 1.25 -9.39 -2.74
C SER A 92 1.06 -8.63 -4.05
N ALA A 93 1.92 -8.88 -5.06
CA ALA A 93 1.82 -8.26 -6.38
C ALA A 93 0.47 -8.59 -7.05
N ASN A 94 0.13 -9.87 -7.08
CA ASN A 94 -1.11 -10.35 -7.71
C ASN A 94 -2.35 -9.89 -6.96
N LEU A 95 -2.33 -9.83 -5.63
CA LEU A 95 -3.43 -9.29 -4.82
C LEU A 95 -3.67 -7.82 -5.16
N ALA A 96 -2.61 -7.00 -5.24
CA ALA A 96 -2.73 -5.59 -5.59
C ALA A 96 -3.31 -5.39 -7.00
N VAL A 97 -2.82 -6.13 -7.99
CA VAL A 97 -3.34 -6.09 -9.38
C VAL A 97 -4.78 -6.61 -9.45
N ALA A 98 -5.10 -7.69 -8.76
CA ALA A 98 -6.46 -8.22 -8.71
C ALA A 98 -7.45 -7.25 -8.06
N LEU A 99 -7.08 -6.57 -6.97
CA LEU A 99 -7.90 -5.52 -6.37
C LEU A 99 -8.11 -4.34 -7.33
N ALA A 100 -7.10 -3.94 -8.10
CA ALA A 100 -7.23 -2.89 -9.11
C ALA A 100 -8.20 -3.32 -10.23
N ARG A 101 -8.13 -4.57 -10.69
CA ARG A 101 -9.10 -5.13 -11.66
C ARG A 101 -10.54 -5.19 -11.13
N LEU A 102 -10.70 -5.27 -9.81
CA LEU A 102 -12.02 -5.15 -9.16
C LEU A 102 -12.48 -3.69 -9.00
N GLY A 103 -11.80 -2.72 -9.63
CA GLY A 103 -12.15 -1.30 -9.63
C GLY A 103 -11.67 -0.52 -8.41
N ARG A 104 -10.79 -1.10 -7.57
CA ARG A 104 -10.23 -0.37 -6.41
C ARG A 104 -9.01 0.44 -6.83
N LYS A 105 -8.79 1.57 -6.18
CA LYS A 105 -7.56 2.36 -6.34
C LYS A 105 -6.50 1.85 -5.38
N VAL A 106 -5.46 1.21 -5.92
CA VAL A 106 -4.49 0.43 -5.13
C VAL A 106 -3.07 0.95 -5.33
N GLY A 107 -2.32 1.00 -4.24
CA GLY A 107 -0.86 1.12 -4.24
C GLY A 107 -0.21 -0.12 -3.62
N LEU A 108 1.03 -0.39 -3.98
CA LEU A 108 1.83 -1.49 -3.43
C LEU A 108 3.13 -0.98 -2.84
N VAL A 109 3.35 -1.29 -1.57
CA VAL A 109 4.60 -1.03 -0.85
C VAL A 109 5.38 -2.32 -0.71
N ASP A 110 6.61 -2.34 -1.22
CA ASP A 110 7.58 -3.40 -0.98
C ASP A 110 8.46 -3.01 0.22
N ALA A 111 8.15 -3.57 1.36
CA ALA A 111 8.86 -3.33 2.61
C ALA A 111 9.92 -4.40 2.91
N ASP A 112 10.19 -5.34 1.99
CA ASP A 112 11.22 -6.35 2.18
C ASP A 112 12.61 -5.77 1.92
N ILE A 113 13.28 -5.38 3.01
CA ILE A 113 14.62 -4.78 2.96
C ILE A 113 15.73 -5.75 2.57
N TYR A 114 15.48 -7.04 2.71
CA TYR A 114 16.48 -8.09 2.46
C TYR A 114 16.43 -8.61 1.03
N GLY A 115 15.27 -8.60 0.41
CA GLY A 115 15.07 -9.11 -0.94
C GLY A 115 13.93 -8.39 -1.65
N PRO A 116 14.04 -7.07 -1.89
CA PRO A 116 12.98 -6.33 -2.57
C PRO A 116 12.75 -6.91 -3.96
N SER A 117 11.52 -7.32 -4.23
CA SER A 117 11.17 -8.07 -5.44
C SER A 117 10.03 -7.46 -6.25
N GLN A 118 9.29 -6.53 -5.69
CA GLN A 118 8.12 -5.95 -6.35
C GLN A 118 8.45 -5.21 -7.65
N PRO A 119 9.59 -4.48 -7.77
CA PRO A 119 9.97 -3.86 -9.04
C PRO A 119 10.10 -4.89 -10.18
N ARG A 120 10.66 -6.07 -9.89
CA ARG A 120 10.76 -7.17 -10.88
C ARG A 120 9.39 -7.75 -11.20
N LEU A 121 8.61 -8.08 -10.19
CA LEU A 121 7.28 -8.70 -10.35
C LEU A 121 6.28 -7.82 -11.13
N LEU A 122 6.52 -6.49 -11.16
CA LEU A 122 5.64 -5.51 -11.79
C LEU A 122 6.29 -4.79 -13.00
N GLY A 123 7.42 -5.28 -13.49
CA GLY A 123 8.09 -4.72 -14.67
C GLY A 123 8.57 -3.27 -14.49
N THR A 124 8.93 -2.89 -13.26
CA THR A 124 9.41 -1.53 -12.94
C THR A 124 10.88 -1.50 -12.53
N GLU A 125 11.64 -2.56 -12.79
CA GLU A 125 13.09 -2.59 -12.52
C GLU A 125 13.80 -1.41 -13.19
N GLY A 126 14.71 -0.77 -12.47
CA GLY A 126 15.46 0.39 -12.96
C GLY A 126 14.69 1.71 -12.96
N LYS A 127 13.37 1.70 -12.81
CA LYS A 127 12.59 2.93 -12.65
C LYS A 127 12.78 3.48 -11.24
N ARG A 128 12.92 4.80 -11.13
CA ARG A 128 13.04 5.49 -9.84
C ARG A 128 11.76 6.27 -9.54
N PRO A 129 11.33 6.32 -8.27
CA PRO A 129 10.24 7.20 -7.87
C PRO A 129 10.66 8.67 -8.02
N ASP A 130 9.74 9.51 -8.45
CA ASP A 130 9.88 10.94 -8.37
C ASP A 130 9.66 11.42 -6.93
N ALA A 131 10.00 12.68 -6.66
CA ALA A 131 9.72 13.31 -5.37
C ALA A 131 9.12 14.71 -5.59
N ARG A 132 8.07 15.02 -4.83
CA ARG A 132 7.48 16.34 -4.76
C ARG A 132 7.42 16.77 -3.29
N GLU A 133 7.92 17.96 -2.97
CA GLU A 133 7.89 18.51 -1.60
C GLU A 133 8.41 17.54 -0.53
N LYS A 134 9.45 16.77 -0.84
CA LYS A 134 10.05 15.74 0.02
C LYS A 134 9.20 14.46 0.19
N GLN A 135 8.08 14.31 -0.51
CA GLN A 135 7.31 13.08 -0.56
C GLN A 135 7.64 12.30 -1.83
N LEU A 136 7.79 10.99 -1.70
CA LEU A 136 7.98 10.10 -2.84
C LEU A 136 6.67 9.98 -3.62
N ILE A 137 6.78 9.94 -4.94
CA ILE A 137 5.67 9.64 -5.85
C ILE A 137 5.86 8.21 -6.35
N PRO A 138 4.86 7.33 -6.20
CA PRO A 138 4.98 5.94 -6.63
C PRO A 138 5.28 5.79 -8.12
N VAL A 139 6.10 4.81 -8.45
CA VAL A 139 6.36 4.43 -9.83
C VAL A 139 5.10 3.82 -10.42
N PRO A 140 4.53 4.36 -11.50
CA PRO A 140 3.36 3.79 -12.14
C PRO A 140 3.69 2.47 -12.84
N THR A 141 2.76 1.52 -12.79
CA THR A 141 2.83 0.25 -13.50
C THR A 141 1.82 0.22 -14.64
N GLU A 142 1.98 -0.71 -15.59
CA GLU A 142 1.00 -0.95 -16.66
C GLU A 142 -0.31 -1.59 -16.15
N PHE A 143 -0.33 -2.02 -14.88
CA PHE A 143 -1.46 -2.71 -14.26
C PHE A 143 -2.40 -1.78 -13.47
N GLY A 144 -2.25 -0.46 -13.63
CA GLY A 144 -3.11 0.53 -12.97
C GLY A 144 -2.84 0.73 -11.48
N ILE A 145 -1.71 0.25 -10.97
CA ILE A 145 -1.25 0.47 -9.60
C ILE A 145 0.07 1.23 -9.56
N GLY A 146 0.31 2.00 -8.50
CA GLY A 146 1.62 2.55 -8.19
C GLY A 146 2.40 1.63 -7.28
N VAL A 147 3.73 1.60 -7.39
CA VAL A 147 4.63 0.82 -6.54
C VAL A 147 5.75 1.67 -5.96
N LEU A 148 6.04 1.46 -4.67
CA LEU A 148 7.25 1.93 -4.02
C LEU A 148 7.94 0.75 -3.35
N SER A 149 9.23 0.62 -3.55
CA SER A 149 10.03 -0.48 -2.98
C SER A 149 11.19 0.07 -2.16
N MET A 150 11.54 -0.65 -1.11
CA MET A 150 12.82 -0.43 -0.40
C MET A 150 14.00 -0.49 -1.35
N GLY A 151 13.92 -1.31 -2.41
CA GLY A 151 14.92 -1.36 -3.47
C GLY A 151 15.07 -0.05 -4.27
N ASN A 152 14.04 0.78 -4.34
CA ASN A 152 14.11 2.08 -5.01
C ASN A 152 14.94 3.12 -4.21
N LEU A 153 15.12 2.90 -2.90
CA LEU A 153 15.89 3.78 -2.02
C LEU A 153 17.38 3.42 -2.00
N ILE A 154 17.77 2.33 -2.64
CA ILE A 154 19.13 1.81 -2.67
C ILE A 154 19.76 2.08 -4.05
N GLU A 155 20.99 2.58 -4.09
CA GLU A 155 21.72 2.66 -5.34
C GLU A 155 22.06 1.26 -5.86
N PRO A 156 21.91 0.99 -7.16
CA PRO A 156 22.25 -0.31 -7.74
C PRO A 156 23.67 -0.74 -7.38
N GLY A 157 23.82 -1.96 -6.89
CA GLY A 157 25.12 -2.53 -6.52
C GLY A 157 25.64 -2.15 -5.13
N LYS A 158 24.91 -1.32 -4.36
CA LYS A 158 25.25 -1.03 -2.96
C LYS A 158 24.41 -1.88 -2.02
N ALA A 159 25.08 -2.62 -1.13
CA ALA A 159 24.41 -3.25 0.02
C ALA A 159 24.30 -2.22 1.15
N ILE A 160 23.09 -1.97 1.63
CA ILE A 160 22.87 -1.16 2.84
C ILE A 160 22.57 -2.11 4.00
N ALA A 161 23.35 -1.99 5.06
CA ALA A 161 23.05 -2.68 6.31
C ALA A 161 21.91 -1.93 7.03
N TRP A 162 20.67 -2.25 6.69
CA TRP A 162 19.49 -1.75 7.37
C TRP A 162 19.49 -2.25 8.83
N ARG A 163 19.40 -1.34 9.77
CA ARG A 163 19.31 -1.67 11.19
C ARG A 163 18.15 -0.93 11.83
N GLY A 164 17.32 -1.66 12.58
CA GLY A 164 16.25 -1.14 13.44
C GLY A 164 15.60 0.16 12.98
N PRO A 165 15.92 1.31 13.60
CA PRO A 165 15.27 2.58 13.32
C PRO A 165 15.37 3.07 11.86
N MET A 166 16.44 2.71 11.15
CA MET A 166 16.60 3.11 9.74
C MET A 166 15.58 2.40 8.84
N ALA A 167 15.36 1.10 9.06
CA ALA A 167 14.37 0.33 8.32
C ALA A 167 12.94 0.83 8.60
N GLY A 168 12.64 1.16 9.86
CA GLY A 168 11.37 1.74 10.26
C GLY A 168 11.11 3.12 9.64
N ASN A 169 12.14 3.98 9.56
CA ASN A 169 12.01 5.29 8.92
C ASN A 169 11.80 5.17 7.41
N ALA A 170 12.53 4.27 6.76
CA ALA A 170 12.36 4.01 5.33
C ALA A 170 10.95 3.45 5.02
N LEU A 171 10.46 2.48 5.82
CA LEU A 171 9.07 2.02 5.73
C LEU A 171 8.09 3.20 5.84
N GLY A 172 8.31 4.10 6.82
CA GLY A 172 7.49 5.29 6.98
C GLY A 172 7.47 6.17 5.74
N GLN A 173 8.62 6.41 5.10
CA GLN A 173 8.69 7.18 3.86
C GLN A 173 7.90 6.55 2.71
N LEU A 174 7.91 5.21 2.59
CA LEU A 174 7.16 4.50 1.56
C LEU A 174 5.65 4.53 1.82
N VAL A 175 5.23 4.27 3.06
CA VAL A 175 3.79 4.23 3.42
C VAL A 175 3.18 5.64 3.42
N ASP A 176 3.92 6.66 3.89
CA ASP A 176 3.48 8.05 3.97
C ASP A 176 3.70 8.85 2.69
N ALA A 177 4.12 8.22 1.60
CA ALA A 177 4.35 8.82 0.29
C ALA A 177 3.07 9.42 -0.32
N ASP A 178 3.22 10.18 -1.40
CA ASP A 178 2.09 10.72 -2.15
C ASP A 178 1.47 9.64 -3.04
N TRP A 179 0.58 8.84 -2.47
CA TRP A 179 -0.15 7.79 -3.16
C TRP A 179 -1.36 8.30 -3.97
N GLY A 180 -1.52 9.61 -4.09
CA GLY A 180 -2.64 10.22 -4.81
C GLY A 180 -3.99 9.69 -4.36
N ALA A 181 -4.78 9.19 -5.31
CA ALA A 181 -6.13 8.68 -5.07
C ALA A 181 -6.20 7.23 -4.56
N ALA A 182 -5.08 6.58 -4.21
CA ALA A 182 -5.11 5.21 -3.72
C ALA A 182 -5.94 5.09 -2.42
N GLU A 183 -6.87 4.15 -2.42
CA GLU A 183 -7.77 3.83 -1.29
C GLU A 183 -7.21 2.68 -0.45
N ILE A 184 -6.50 1.75 -1.11
CA ILE A 184 -5.91 0.57 -0.50
C ILE A 184 -4.40 0.60 -0.74
N LEU A 185 -3.63 0.35 0.32
CA LEU A 185 -2.20 0.05 0.22
C LEU A 185 -1.98 -1.41 0.61
N VAL A 186 -1.51 -2.21 -0.32
CA VAL A 186 -0.98 -3.54 -0.04
C VAL A 186 0.47 -3.38 0.36
N VAL A 187 0.86 -3.92 1.51
CA VAL A 187 2.23 -3.81 2.01
C VAL A 187 2.85 -5.20 2.11
N ASP A 188 3.82 -5.46 1.24
CA ASP A 188 4.61 -6.69 1.22
C ASP A 188 5.70 -6.61 2.28
N LEU A 189 5.50 -7.27 3.42
CA LEU A 189 6.42 -7.24 4.57
C LEU A 189 7.59 -8.23 4.38
N PRO A 190 8.75 -8.03 5.02
CA PRO A 190 9.77 -9.07 5.08
C PRO A 190 9.21 -10.32 5.78
N PRO A 191 9.82 -11.50 5.58
CA PRO A 191 9.41 -12.71 6.29
C PRO A 191 9.73 -12.65 7.79
N GLY A 192 8.98 -13.39 8.60
CA GLY A 192 9.21 -13.52 10.04
C GLY A 192 8.53 -12.42 10.87
N THR A 193 9.13 -12.09 12.03
CA THR A 193 8.54 -11.25 13.07
C THR A 193 9.50 -10.14 13.55
N GLY A 194 10.19 -9.49 12.61
CA GLY A 194 11.26 -8.53 12.90
C GLY A 194 10.80 -7.08 13.10
N ASP A 195 11.77 -6.16 13.11
CA ASP A 195 11.56 -4.74 13.40
C ASP A 195 10.65 -4.02 12.41
N VAL A 196 10.67 -4.42 11.13
CA VAL A 196 9.81 -3.81 10.10
C VAL A 196 8.35 -4.11 10.38
N GLN A 197 8.04 -5.38 10.73
CA GLN A 197 6.68 -5.78 11.12
C GLN A 197 6.23 -5.03 12.37
N LEU A 198 7.07 -4.95 13.41
CA LEU A 198 6.75 -4.22 14.63
C LEU A 198 6.50 -2.73 14.35
N THR A 199 7.34 -2.10 13.52
CA THR A 199 7.15 -0.70 13.10
C THR A 199 5.82 -0.53 12.36
N MET A 200 5.49 -1.46 11.45
CA MET A 200 4.23 -1.44 10.71
C MET A 200 3.02 -1.48 11.65
N LEU A 201 3.04 -2.39 12.63
CA LEU A 201 1.97 -2.54 13.62
C LEU A 201 1.81 -1.30 14.50
N GLN A 202 2.91 -0.76 15.00
CA GLN A 202 2.91 0.34 15.97
C GLN A 202 2.57 1.69 15.32
N ARG A 203 3.18 1.96 14.16
CA ARG A 203 3.10 3.28 13.51
C ARG A 203 1.95 3.43 12.54
N HIS A 204 1.70 2.39 11.72
CA HIS A 204 0.75 2.49 10.60
C HIS A 204 -0.57 1.76 10.83
N LYS A 205 -0.61 0.85 11.81
CA LYS A 205 -1.81 0.12 12.25
C LYS A 205 -2.64 -0.39 11.06
N PRO A 206 -2.19 -1.43 10.36
CA PRO A 206 -2.92 -1.99 9.23
C PRO A 206 -4.37 -2.31 9.58
N ALA A 207 -5.28 -2.13 8.62
CA ALA A 207 -6.67 -2.53 8.77
C ALA A 207 -6.84 -4.05 8.88
N GLY A 208 -5.83 -4.79 8.41
CA GLY A 208 -5.75 -6.24 8.58
C GLY A 208 -4.52 -6.84 7.91
N ALA A 209 -4.28 -8.10 8.19
CA ALA A 209 -3.16 -8.88 7.66
C ALA A 209 -3.63 -10.11 6.89
N VAL A 210 -3.03 -10.34 5.72
CA VAL A 210 -3.12 -11.59 4.96
C VAL A 210 -1.84 -12.37 5.21
N ILE A 211 -1.96 -13.61 5.66
CA ILE A 211 -0.81 -14.46 5.96
C ILE A 211 -0.65 -15.51 4.87
N VAL A 212 0.52 -15.56 4.27
CA VAL A 212 0.86 -16.51 3.21
C VAL A 212 1.70 -17.65 3.76
N SER A 213 1.28 -18.89 3.51
CA SER A 213 2.00 -20.11 3.84
C SER A 213 1.96 -21.11 2.69
N THR A 214 2.77 -22.12 2.77
CA THR A 214 2.66 -23.35 1.95
C THR A 214 2.03 -24.45 2.80
N PRO A 215 1.56 -25.57 2.19
CA PRO A 215 0.94 -26.68 2.94
C PRO A 215 1.85 -27.37 3.96
N GLN A 216 3.16 -27.16 3.90
CA GLN A 216 4.16 -27.84 4.73
C GLN A 216 4.05 -27.46 6.22
N ASP A 217 4.14 -28.44 7.12
CA ASP A 217 4.01 -28.23 8.58
C ASP A 217 4.95 -27.18 9.15
N LEU A 218 6.22 -27.16 8.73
CA LEU A 218 7.19 -26.14 9.19
C LEU A 218 6.78 -24.73 8.76
N ALA A 219 6.17 -24.58 7.58
CA ALA A 219 5.68 -23.28 7.13
C ALA A 219 4.46 -22.82 7.94
N LEU A 220 3.61 -23.77 8.34
CA LEU A 220 2.43 -23.50 9.15
C LEU A 220 2.79 -23.09 10.59
N ILE A 221 3.78 -23.73 11.19
CA ILE A 221 4.29 -23.33 12.51
C ILE A 221 4.76 -21.88 12.49
N ASP A 222 5.52 -21.50 11.46
CA ASP A 222 6.01 -20.13 11.34
C ASP A 222 4.88 -19.13 10.98
N ALA A 223 3.90 -19.55 10.16
CA ALA A 223 2.72 -18.75 9.87
C ALA A 223 1.90 -18.46 11.13
N THR A 224 1.76 -19.45 12.02
CA THR A 224 1.10 -19.27 13.32
C THR A 224 1.79 -18.19 14.16
N ARG A 225 3.12 -18.19 14.20
CA ARG A 225 3.90 -17.14 14.90
C ARG A 225 3.67 -15.75 14.29
N ALA A 226 3.62 -15.67 12.95
CA ALA A 226 3.32 -14.43 12.26
C ALA A 226 1.91 -13.93 12.59
N MET A 227 0.89 -14.79 12.61
CA MET A 227 -0.48 -14.42 13.02
C MET A 227 -0.53 -13.88 14.44
N GLN A 228 0.10 -14.58 15.39
CA GLN A 228 0.19 -14.14 16.79
C GLN A 228 0.83 -12.76 16.93
N LEU A 229 1.85 -12.42 16.12
CA LEU A 229 2.43 -11.08 16.12
C LEU A 229 1.40 -10.01 15.74
N PHE A 230 0.60 -10.25 14.71
CA PHE A 230 -0.46 -9.30 14.30
C PHE A 230 -1.54 -9.17 15.38
N GLU A 231 -1.94 -10.26 16.01
CA GLU A 231 -2.91 -10.26 17.11
C GLU A 231 -2.40 -9.46 18.32
N VAL A 232 -1.16 -9.69 18.75
CA VAL A 232 -0.50 -8.90 19.82
C VAL A 232 -0.44 -7.43 19.45
N GLY A 233 -0.20 -7.11 18.17
CA GLY A 233 -0.24 -5.75 17.62
C GLY A 233 -1.65 -5.19 17.43
N GLN A 234 -2.70 -5.92 17.82
CA GLN A 234 -4.11 -5.54 17.65
C GLN A 234 -4.50 -5.28 16.19
N VAL A 235 -3.86 -5.99 15.25
CA VAL A 235 -4.20 -5.96 13.83
C VAL A 235 -4.95 -7.25 13.49
N PRO A 236 -6.18 -7.16 12.98
CA PRO A 236 -6.97 -8.33 12.63
C PRO A 236 -6.27 -9.17 11.56
N VAL A 237 -6.24 -10.49 11.73
CA VAL A 237 -5.83 -11.41 10.68
C VAL A 237 -7.04 -11.62 9.75
N ILE A 238 -6.97 -11.08 8.52
CA ILE A 238 -8.02 -11.24 7.49
C ILE A 238 -8.15 -12.72 7.14
N GLY A 239 -7.03 -13.42 7.07
CA GLY A 239 -7.00 -14.87 6.89
C GLY A 239 -5.71 -15.40 6.31
N LEU A 240 -5.69 -16.73 6.07
CA LEU A 240 -4.58 -17.48 5.52
C LEU A 240 -4.78 -17.77 4.03
N VAL A 241 -3.67 -17.69 3.28
CA VAL A 241 -3.55 -18.15 1.89
C VAL A 241 -2.62 -19.35 1.84
N GLU A 242 -3.06 -20.46 1.25
CA GLU A 242 -2.23 -21.59 0.94
C GLU A 242 -1.64 -21.42 -0.47
N ASN A 243 -0.39 -21.03 -0.53
CA ASN A 243 0.34 -20.91 -1.78
C ASN A 243 1.07 -22.22 -2.12
N MET A 244 1.37 -22.44 -3.39
CA MET A 244 2.01 -23.67 -3.91
C MET A 244 1.18 -24.93 -3.60
N ALA A 245 -0.14 -24.82 -3.68
CA ALA A 245 -1.09 -25.89 -3.40
C ALA A 245 -1.49 -26.59 -4.70
N GLY A 246 -1.13 -27.86 -4.81
CA GLY A 246 -1.39 -28.66 -6.00
C GLY A 246 -0.52 -28.28 -7.19
N TYR A 247 -0.04 -29.27 -7.90
CA TYR A 247 0.72 -29.12 -9.13
C TYR A 247 0.06 -29.94 -10.24
N VAL A 248 -0.33 -29.25 -11.31
CA VAL A 248 -0.87 -29.92 -12.51
C VAL A 248 0.31 -30.22 -13.43
N CYS A 249 0.54 -31.49 -13.69
CA CYS A 249 1.60 -31.93 -14.60
C CYS A 249 1.32 -31.42 -16.03
N PRO A 250 2.21 -30.65 -16.66
CA PRO A 250 1.99 -30.11 -18.00
C PRO A 250 1.99 -31.19 -19.09
N HIS A 251 2.45 -32.41 -18.80
CA HIS A 251 2.55 -33.48 -19.77
C HIS A 251 1.32 -34.40 -19.76
N CYS A 252 0.81 -34.75 -18.56
CA CYS A 252 -0.31 -35.70 -18.45
C CYS A 252 -1.57 -35.11 -17.81
N GLY A 253 -1.51 -33.87 -17.28
CA GLY A 253 -2.64 -33.23 -16.61
C GLY A 253 -2.94 -33.76 -15.21
N GLU A 254 -2.19 -34.77 -14.72
CA GLU A 254 -2.37 -35.30 -13.38
C GLU A 254 -2.02 -34.29 -12.31
N VAL A 255 -2.85 -34.23 -11.25
CA VAL A 255 -2.63 -33.35 -10.11
C VAL A 255 -1.87 -34.09 -9.04
N SER A 256 -0.76 -33.49 -8.59
CA SER A 256 0.04 -33.98 -7.45
C SER A 256 0.19 -32.88 -6.42
N ASP A 257 0.49 -33.27 -5.18
CA ASP A 257 0.66 -32.33 -4.05
C ASP A 257 2.09 -32.45 -3.47
N PRO A 258 3.13 -31.93 -4.18
CA PRO A 258 4.54 -32.10 -3.79
C PRO A 258 4.87 -31.46 -2.44
N PHE A 259 4.09 -30.51 -1.98
CA PHE A 259 4.24 -29.87 -0.66
C PHE A 259 3.13 -30.25 0.34
N GLY A 260 2.28 -31.22 0.01
CA GLY A 260 1.07 -31.56 0.76
C GLY A 260 -0.12 -30.69 0.34
N ARG A 261 -1.24 -30.90 1.02
CA ARG A 261 -2.51 -30.23 0.68
C ARG A 261 -3.34 -29.94 1.92
N GLY A 262 -3.96 -28.76 1.97
CA GLY A 262 -4.96 -28.42 2.98
C GLY A 262 -4.41 -28.08 4.36
N GLY A 263 -3.09 -28.02 4.55
CA GLY A 263 -2.49 -27.70 5.82
C GLY A 263 -2.85 -26.29 6.30
N ALA A 264 -2.82 -25.28 5.43
CA ALA A 264 -3.17 -23.92 5.82
C ALA A 264 -4.68 -23.76 6.07
N GLU A 265 -5.53 -24.50 5.38
CA GLU A 265 -6.98 -24.48 5.65
C GLU A 265 -7.30 -25.11 7.03
N ALA A 266 -6.69 -26.24 7.33
CA ALA A 266 -6.85 -26.90 8.63
C ALA A 266 -6.33 -26.02 9.77
N GLU A 267 -5.18 -25.37 9.57
CA GLU A 267 -4.59 -24.48 10.58
C GLU A 267 -5.43 -23.20 10.76
N ALA A 268 -5.96 -22.62 9.70
CA ALA A 268 -6.89 -21.49 9.78
C ALA A 268 -8.13 -21.87 10.62
N ALA A 269 -8.73 -23.01 10.34
CA ALA A 269 -9.88 -23.51 11.09
C ALA A 269 -9.55 -23.75 12.57
N ARG A 270 -8.38 -24.36 12.84
CA ARG A 270 -7.90 -24.61 14.22
C ARG A 270 -7.74 -23.34 15.05
N LEU A 271 -7.29 -22.25 14.40
CA LEU A 271 -7.02 -20.95 15.03
C LEU A 271 -8.23 -20.00 14.98
N GLY A 272 -9.32 -20.38 14.34
CA GLY A 272 -10.50 -19.54 14.21
C GLY A 272 -10.37 -18.40 13.20
N HIS A 273 -9.42 -18.49 12.25
CA HIS A 273 -9.23 -17.53 11.18
C HIS A 273 -9.89 -17.98 9.87
N ALA A 274 -10.14 -17.01 8.99
CA ALA A 274 -10.65 -17.31 7.66
C ALA A 274 -9.57 -17.95 6.79
N PHE A 275 -9.96 -18.95 5.99
CA PHE A 275 -9.15 -19.47 4.89
C PHE A 275 -9.50 -18.71 3.61
N LEU A 276 -8.52 -18.00 3.04
CA LEU A 276 -8.74 -17.11 1.90
C LEU A 276 -8.65 -17.83 0.54
N GLY A 277 -8.10 -19.02 0.51
CA GLY A 277 -8.02 -19.83 -0.69
C GLY A 277 -6.64 -20.37 -1.00
N ARG A 278 -6.55 -21.08 -2.14
CA ARG A 278 -5.33 -21.72 -2.63
C ARG A 278 -4.84 -21.08 -3.91
N ILE A 279 -3.53 -20.91 -3.99
CA ILE A 279 -2.84 -20.53 -5.22
C ILE A 279 -2.03 -21.77 -5.66
N PRO A 280 -2.21 -22.26 -6.91
CA PRO A 280 -1.55 -23.47 -7.35
C PRO A 280 -0.04 -23.29 -7.48
N LEU A 281 0.70 -24.37 -7.34
CA LEU A 281 2.08 -24.46 -7.80
C LEU A 281 2.04 -24.61 -9.33
N ASP A 282 2.35 -23.53 -10.05
CA ASP A 282 2.24 -23.49 -11.50
C ASP A 282 3.45 -22.80 -12.13
N MET A 283 4.00 -23.43 -13.17
CA MET A 283 5.12 -22.87 -13.93
C MET A 283 4.75 -21.56 -14.64
N ALA A 284 3.51 -21.41 -15.08
CA ALA A 284 3.03 -20.21 -15.72
C ALA A 284 3.03 -19.01 -14.75
N ILE A 285 2.66 -19.23 -13.47
CA ILE A 285 2.74 -18.20 -12.44
C ILE A 285 4.19 -17.74 -12.26
N ARG A 286 5.14 -18.68 -12.18
CA ARG A 286 6.56 -18.36 -12.04
C ARG A 286 7.09 -17.60 -13.26
N GLN A 287 6.84 -18.12 -14.47
CA GLN A 287 7.35 -17.52 -15.70
C GLN A 287 6.81 -16.11 -15.93
N ALA A 288 5.51 -15.90 -15.71
CA ALA A 288 4.89 -14.60 -15.80
C ALA A 288 5.45 -13.62 -14.76
N SER A 289 5.61 -14.08 -13.52
CA SER A 289 6.23 -13.29 -12.43
C SER A 289 7.68 -12.89 -12.77
N ASP A 290 8.49 -13.82 -13.28
CA ASP A 290 9.87 -13.55 -13.69
C ASP A 290 9.94 -12.56 -14.87
N ALA A 291 8.91 -12.53 -15.73
CA ALA A 291 8.77 -11.60 -16.84
C ALA A 291 8.22 -10.22 -16.44
N GLY A 292 7.88 -10.00 -15.16
CA GLY A 292 7.30 -8.75 -14.67
C GLY A 292 5.83 -8.55 -15.04
N VAL A 293 5.11 -9.62 -15.37
CA VAL A 293 3.70 -9.62 -15.73
C VAL A 293 2.92 -10.47 -14.72
N PRO A 294 2.30 -9.86 -13.70
CA PRO A 294 1.52 -10.62 -12.71
C PRO A 294 0.39 -11.42 -13.37
N PRO A 295 0.26 -12.73 -13.08
CA PRO A 295 -0.84 -13.56 -13.60
C PRO A 295 -2.23 -12.95 -13.40
N ALA A 296 -2.44 -12.21 -12.30
CA ALA A 296 -3.69 -11.52 -12.03
C ALA A 296 -4.06 -10.46 -13.08
N ALA A 297 -3.13 -9.98 -13.90
CA ALA A 297 -3.40 -9.05 -14.99
C ALA A 297 -3.99 -9.73 -16.22
N GLY A 298 -3.78 -11.05 -16.37
CA GLY A 298 -4.25 -11.86 -17.49
C GLY A 298 -5.62 -12.47 -17.26
N GLU A 299 -5.86 -13.56 -17.98
CA GLU A 299 -7.06 -14.39 -17.89
C GLU A 299 -6.67 -15.86 -17.59
N GLY A 300 -7.67 -16.67 -17.30
CA GLY A 300 -7.48 -18.10 -17.03
C GLY A 300 -7.44 -18.46 -15.56
N PRO A 301 -7.20 -19.73 -15.23
CA PRO A 301 -7.35 -20.25 -13.87
C PRO A 301 -6.38 -19.62 -12.86
N GLN A 302 -5.19 -19.24 -13.29
CA GLN A 302 -4.20 -18.57 -12.43
C GLN A 302 -4.68 -17.17 -12.05
N ALA A 303 -5.19 -16.39 -13.01
CA ALA A 303 -5.76 -15.06 -12.75
C ALA A 303 -6.99 -15.16 -11.84
N GLU A 304 -7.86 -16.12 -12.08
CA GLU A 304 -9.08 -16.30 -11.28
C GLU A 304 -8.78 -16.71 -9.84
N ALA A 305 -7.71 -17.47 -9.58
CA ALA A 305 -7.29 -17.78 -8.22
C ALA A 305 -6.94 -16.50 -7.42
N PHE A 306 -6.23 -15.55 -8.03
CA PHE A 306 -5.90 -14.26 -7.39
C PHE A 306 -7.10 -13.32 -7.31
N LEU A 307 -8.00 -13.33 -8.31
CA LEU A 307 -9.24 -12.55 -8.25
C LEU A 307 -10.17 -13.06 -7.14
N ALA A 308 -10.28 -14.38 -6.96
CA ALA A 308 -11.04 -14.97 -5.86
C ALA A 308 -10.47 -14.56 -4.49
N LEU A 309 -9.15 -14.56 -4.34
CA LEU A 309 -8.47 -14.04 -3.14
C LEU A 309 -8.81 -12.57 -2.93
N ALA A 310 -8.68 -11.73 -3.97
CA ALA A 310 -8.94 -10.30 -3.88
C ALA A 310 -10.39 -9.98 -3.48
N ARG A 311 -11.39 -10.70 -3.98
CA ARG A 311 -12.81 -10.55 -3.59
C ARG A 311 -13.01 -10.77 -2.09
N ARG A 312 -12.32 -11.75 -1.49
CA ARG A 312 -12.40 -12.04 -0.04
C ARG A 312 -11.68 -11.02 0.83
N VAL A 313 -10.64 -10.38 0.28
CA VAL A 313 -9.86 -9.36 0.99
C VAL A 313 -10.48 -7.97 0.84
N ALA A 314 -11.23 -7.71 -0.24
CA ALA A 314 -11.87 -6.41 -0.52
C ALA A 314 -13.04 -6.09 0.43
N THR A 315 -13.63 -7.08 1.07
CA THR A 315 -14.70 -6.92 2.07
C THR A 315 -14.13 -6.39 3.37
#